data_3ec485001cae155dc6f6a983700a2d18
#
_entry.id   3ec485001cae155dc6f6a983700a2d18
#
_cell.length_a   1.000
_cell.length_b   1.000
_cell.length_c   1.000
_cell.angle_alpha   90.00
_cell.angle_beta   90.00
_cell.angle_gamma   90.00
#
_symmetry.space_group_name_H-M   'P 1'
#
loop_
_entity.id
_entity.type
_entity.pdbx_description
1 polymer ?
#
loop_
_entity_poly.entity_id
_entity_poly.type
_entity_poly.pdbx_seq_one_letter_code
_entity_poly.pdbx_strand_id
1 'polypeptide(L)'
;VTTNNGTYAFENLTMQTDYVIKPLLNTDHLKGVSTKDIVKIQKHILGIESLTDPYKLIAADVNISKSITAKDISDIRKLILGVTPTFQNSPSWTFVDAGFKFDPSNPFDFPNFIKINQMSKPMLENNFVAVKIGDVTGEANTGSLNHAGQRTNEICGFEMELSPVQIDQEIRIPFYTSTSWNEVEGMQ
;
A
#
# COMPACT_ATOMS: atom_id res chain seq x y z
N VAL A 1 -16.75 -0.74 -7.40
CA VAL A 1 -16.69 -1.94 -6.56
C VAL A 1 -15.39 -2.66 -6.85
N THR A 2 -14.68 -3.08 -5.82
CA THR A 2 -13.43 -3.84 -5.96
C THR A 2 -13.71 -5.32 -5.75
N THR A 3 -13.06 -6.16 -6.52
CA THR A 3 -13.22 -7.63 -6.44
C THR A 3 -12.09 -8.25 -5.62
N ASN A 4 -12.25 -9.52 -5.23
CA ASN A 4 -11.26 -10.26 -4.43
C ASN A 4 -9.91 -10.47 -5.13
N ASN A 5 -9.85 -10.30 -6.44
CA ASN A 5 -8.61 -10.38 -7.23
C ASN A 5 -7.94 -9.02 -7.44
N GLY A 6 -8.43 -7.96 -6.78
CA GLY A 6 -7.87 -6.61 -6.86
C GLY A 6 -8.34 -5.79 -8.05
N THR A 7 -9.27 -6.30 -8.88
CA THR A 7 -9.86 -5.47 -9.93
C THR A 7 -10.88 -4.50 -9.35
N TYR A 8 -10.94 -3.30 -9.87
CA TYR A 8 -11.93 -2.30 -9.46
C TYR A 8 -12.57 -1.64 -10.69
N ALA A 9 -13.81 -1.21 -10.53
CA ALA A 9 -14.55 -0.50 -11.57
C ALA A 9 -15.42 0.59 -10.96
N PHE A 10 -15.46 1.72 -11.64
CA PHE A 10 -16.39 2.81 -11.41
C PHE A 10 -17.30 2.91 -12.63
N GLU A 11 -18.58 2.72 -12.40
CA GLU A 11 -19.59 2.76 -13.45
C GLU A 11 -20.37 4.07 -13.39
N ASN A 12 -20.97 4.45 -14.52
CA ASN A 12 -21.86 5.63 -14.64
C ASN A 12 -21.18 6.97 -14.28
N LEU A 13 -19.88 7.10 -14.54
CA LEU A 13 -19.17 8.37 -14.36
C LEU A 13 -19.61 9.40 -15.39
N THR A 14 -19.72 10.65 -14.95
CA THR A 14 -20.08 11.78 -15.83
C THR A 14 -18.90 12.11 -16.75
N MET A 15 -19.15 12.21 -18.04
CA MET A 15 -18.15 12.65 -19.01
C MET A 15 -17.79 14.14 -18.80
N GLN A 16 -16.62 14.55 -19.28
CA GLN A 16 -16.11 15.91 -19.20
C GLN A 16 -15.95 16.42 -17.75
N THR A 17 -15.69 15.50 -16.81
CA THR A 17 -15.45 15.77 -15.40
C THR A 17 -14.06 15.29 -15.02
N ASP A 18 -13.44 15.99 -14.07
CA ASP A 18 -12.16 15.61 -13.50
C ASP A 18 -12.36 14.56 -12.40
N TYR A 19 -11.52 13.53 -12.40
CA TYR A 19 -11.53 12.49 -11.37
C TYR A 19 -10.14 12.27 -10.81
N VAL A 20 -10.09 11.96 -9.52
CA VAL A 20 -8.88 11.50 -8.84
C VAL A 20 -9.16 10.12 -8.25
N ILE A 21 -8.36 9.15 -8.62
CA ILE A 21 -8.42 7.79 -8.08
C ILE A 21 -7.28 7.65 -7.08
N LYS A 22 -7.62 7.41 -5.81
CA LYS A 22 -6.63 7.24 -4.73
C LYS A 22 -6.96 5.98 -3.93
N PRO A 23 -6.20 4.89 -4.08
CA PRO A 23 -6.37 3.71 -3.25
C PRO A 23 -5.94 4.00 -1.81
N LEU A 24 -6.63 3.41 -0.84
CA LEU A 24 -6.29 3.52 0.56
C LEU A 24 -6.48 2.16 1.26
N LEU A 25 -5.42 1.68 1.88
CA LEU A 25 -5.46 0.50 2.74
C LEU A 25 -4.55 0.73 3.94
N ASN A 26 -5.11 0.71 5.14
CA ASN A 26 -4.36 0.95 6.37
C ASN A 26 -4.75 -0.06 7.46
N THR A 27 -4.54 -1.33 7.15
CA THR A 27 -4.82 -2.46 8.04
C THR A 27 -3.58 -3.31 8.19
N ASP A 28 -3.47 -4.01 9.33
CA ASP A 28 -2.44 -5.01 9.57
C ASP A 28 -1.01 -4.54 9.22
N HIS A 29 -0.50 -3.60 10.01
CA HIS A 29 0.84 -3.05 9.81
C HIS A 29 1.94 -4.11 9.90
N LEU A 30 1.72 -5.16 10.68
CA LEU A 30 2.71 -6.23 10.89
C LEU A 30 2.74 -7.28 9.78
N LYS A 31 1.68 -7.41 8.97
CA LYS A 31 1.59 -8.42 7.91
C LYS A 31 2.79 -8.35 6.96
N GLY A 32 3.52 -9.47 6.83
CA GLY A 32 4.72 -9.58 6.01
C GLY A 32 5.97 -8.91 6.57
N VAL A 33 5.84 -8.10 7.63
CA VAL A 33 6.98 -7.41 8.25
C VAL A 33 7.67 -8.31 9.26
N SER A 34 8.97 -8.55 9.07
CA SER A 34 9.76 -9.50 9.83
C SER A 34 11.18 -9.01 10.11
N THR A 35 11.93 -9.76 10.87
CA THR A 35 13.37 -9.49 11.11
C THR A 35 14.22 -9.62 9.84
N LYS A 36 13.75 -10.35 8.82
CA LYS A 36 14.43 -10.46 7.52
C LYS A 36 14.48 -9.09 6.82
N ASP A 37 13.42 -8.30 6.96
CA ASP A 37 13.36 -6.95 6.39
C ASP A 37 14.38 -6.03 7.06
N ILE A 38 14.48 -6.10 8.38
CA ILE A 38 15.50 -5.38 9.15
C ILE A 38 16.90 -5.70 8.62
N VAL A 39 17.20 -6.99 8.41
CA VAL A 39 18.53 -7.43 7.92
C VAL A 39 18.79 -6.88 6.52
N LYS A 40 17.80 -6.90 5.62
CA LYS A 40 17.96 -6.35 4.25
C LYS A 40 18.16 -4.84 4.26
N ILE A 41 17.39 -4.11 5.06
CA ILE A 41 17.53 -2.66 5.21
C ILE A 41 18.90 -2.33 5.83
N GLN A 42 19.34 -3.09 6.84
CA GLN A 42 20.65 -2.89 7.43
C GLN A 42 21.80 -3.11 6.44
N LYS A 43 21.74 -4.15 5.61
CA LYS A 43 22.72 -4.40 4.55
C LYS A 43 22.75 -3.26 3.53
N HIS A 44 21.59 -2.70 3.18
CA HIS A 44 21.50 -1.53 2.30
C HIS A 44 22.19 -0.32 2.91
N ILE A 45 21.91 0.02 4.17
CA ILE A 45 22.51 1.16 4.87
C ILE A 45 24.04 1.00 4.99
N LEU A 46 24.52 -0.24 5.20
CA LEU A 46 25.95 -0.53 5.29
C LEU A 46 26.65 -0.64 3.92
N GLY A 47 25.93 -0.52 2.82
CA GLY A 47 26.48 -0.66 1.47
C GLY A 47 26.91 -2.08 1.09
N ILE A 48 26.46 -3.10 1.86
CA ILE A 48 26.78 -4.51 1.63
C ILE A 48 25.92 -5.07 0.47
N GLU A 49 24.63 -4.75 0.49
CA GLU A 49 23.67 -5.19 -0.50
C GLU A 49 22.65 -4.06 -0.72
N SER A 50 22.74 -3.37 -1.85
CA SER A 50 21.88 -2.23 -2.14
C SER A 50 20.48 -2.69 -2.55
N LEU A 51 19.45 -2.04 -2.03
CA LEU A 51 18.10 -2.09 -2.56
C LEU A 51 18.07 -1.22 -3.82
N THR A 52 17.84 -1.81 -4.97
CA THR A 52 17.83 -1.11 -6.28
C THR A 52 16.41 -0.93 -6.83
N ASP A 53 15.47 -1.71 -6.34
CA ASP A 53 14.06 -1.63 -6.71
C ASP A 53 13.39 -0.44 -6.00
N PRO A 54 12.82 0.54 -6.72
CA PRO A 54 12.18 1.70 -6.11
C PRO A 54 11.05 1.32 -5.16
N TYR A 55 10.30 0.25 -5.44
CA TYR A 55 9.25 -0.22 -4.54
C TYR A 55 9.79 -0.72 -3.20
N LYS A 56 10.97 -1.37 -3.21
CA LYS A 56 11.64 -1.80 -1.97
C LYS A 56 12.23 -0.63 -1.20
N LEU A 57 12.70 0.40 -1.89
CA LEU A 57 13.16 1.64 -1.25
C LEU A 57 12.00 2.34 -0.55
N ILE A 58 10.85 2.44 -1.21
CA ILE A 58 9.61 2.98 -0.62
C ILE A 58 9.17 2.15 0.59
N ALA A 59 9.18 0.82 0.48
CA ALA A 59 8.83 -0.08 1.59
C ALA A 59 9.76 0.07 2.81
N ALA A 60 11.03 0.39 2.59
CA ALA A 60 12.04 0.55 3.63
C ALA A 60 11.93 1.87 4.41
N ASP A 61 11.43 2.95 3.78
CA ASP A 61 11.24 4.27 4.41
C ASP A 61 9.91 4.31 5.17
N VAL A 62 9.89 3.68 6.34
CA VAL A 62 8.65 3.52 7.13
C VAL A 62 8.20 4.80 7.83
N ASN A 63 9.02 5.82 7.87
CA ASN A 63 8.70 7.12 8.47
C ASN A 63 8.46 8.25 7.48
N ILE A 64 8.53 7.94 6.16
CA ILE A 64 8.33 8.89 5.05
C ILE A 64 9.33 10.06 5.11
N SER A 65 10.57 9.78 5.50
CA SER A 65 11.63 10.80 5.56
C SER A 65 12.34 11.03 4.22
N LYS A 66 11.99 10.25 3.19
CA LYS A 66 12.66 10.18 1.89
C LYS A 66 14.12 9.72 2.00
N SER A 67 14.43 8.96 3.03
CA SER A 67 15.76 8.38 3.24
C SER A 67 15.69 7.13 4.08
N ILE A 68 16.53 6.14 3.79
CA ILE A 68 16.57 4.88 4.53
C ILE A 68 17.68 4.97 5.56
N THR A 69 17.30 4.89 6.84
CA THR A 69 18.20 5.14 7.97
C THR A 69 17.99 4.12 9.10
N ALA A 70 18.86 4.18 10.11
CA ALA A 70 18.69 3.39 11.34
C ALA A 70 17.36 3.70 12.08
N LYS A 71 16.74 4.85 11.80
CA LYS A 71 15.43 5.22 12.37
C LYS A 71 14.33 4.29 11.84
N ASP A 72 14.34 3.95 10.55
CA ASP A 72 13.40 3.03 9.94
C ASP A 72 13.53 1.64 10.54
N ILE A 73 14.77 1.15 10.71
CA ILE A 73 15.04 -0.13 11.41
C ILE A 73 14.46 -0.08 12.83
N SER A 74 14.64 1.02 13.54
CA SER A 74 14.13 1.18 14.90
C SER A 74 12.59 1.12 14.93
N ASP A 75 11.91 1.78 13.99
CA ASP A 75 10.46 1.81 13.94
C ASP A 75 9.88 0.45 13.51
N ILE A 76 10.49 -0.25 12.55
CA ILE A 76 10.14 -1.64 12.21
C ILE A 76 10.31 -2.56 13.43
N ARG A 77 11.42 -2.42 14.17
CA ARG A 77 11.66 -3.22 15.37
C ARG A 77 10.60 -3.00 16.45
N LYS A 78 10.17 -1.75 16.67
CA LYS A 78 9.08 -1.44 17.60
C LYS A 78 7.77 -2.09 17.20
N LEU A 79 7.46 -2.10 15.88
CA LEU A 79 6.28 -2.76 15.35
C LEU A 79 6.34 -4.28 15.60
N ILE A 80 7.46 -4.94 15.26
CA ILE A 80 7.63 -6.40 15.44
C ILE A 80 7.54 -6.80 16.93
N LEU A 81 8.07 -5.96 17.81
CA LEU A 81 8.02 -6.19 19.27
C LEU A 81 6.68 -5.81 19.91
N GLY A 82 5.72 -5.31 19.14
CA GLY A 82 4.43 -4.86 19.66
C GLY A 82 4.51 -3.61 20.54
N VAL A 83 5.61 -2.88 20.53
CA VAL A 83 5.77 -1.61 21.25
C VAL A 83 4.87 -0.53 20.65
N THR A 84 4.71 -0.56 19.31
CA THR A 84 3.76 0.26 18.59
C THR A 84 2.89 -0.64 17.70
N PRO A 85 1.57 -0.45 17.64
CA PRO A 85 0.68 -1.25 16.80
C PRO A 85 0.76 -0.85 15.32
N THR A 86 1.25 0.35 15.04
CA THR A 86 1.29 0.95 13.70
C THR A 86 2.58 1.75 13.51
N PHE A 87 2.93 2.01 12.26
CA PHE A 87 3.87 3.07 11.94
C PHE A 87 3.23 4.44 12.20
N GLN A 88 3.98 5.36 12.77
CA GLN A 88 3.44 6.64 13.23
C GLN A 88 3.06 7.58 12.07
N ASN A 89 3.85 7.58 11.01
CA ASN A 89 3.74 8.55 9.92
C ASN A 89 3.34 7.95 8.58
N SER A 90 3.26 6.62 8.46
CA SER A 90 2.93 5.97 7.22
C SER A 90 1.74 5.01 7.36
N PRO A 91 0.92 4.87 6.31
CA PRO A 91 -0.09 3.83 6.25
C PRO A 91 0.58 2.44 6.19
N SER A 92 -0.18 1.39 6.40
CA SER A 92 0.34 0.01 6.25
C SER A 92 0.67 -0.33 4.80
N TRP A 93 -0.04 0.28 3.85
CA TRP A 93 0.17 0.13 2.42
C TRP A 93 0.21 1.50 1.74
N THR A 94 1.08 1.63 0.77
CA THR A 94 1.05 2.74 -0.19
C THR A 94 0.84 2.20 -1.61
N PHE A 95 0.38 3.07 -2.50
CA PHE A 95 0.03 2.67 -3.86
C PHE A 95 0.72 3.61 -4.83
N VAL A 96 1.31 3.05 -5.86
CA VAL A 96 1.99 3.78 -6.93
C VAL A 96 1.28 3.49 -8.23
N ASP A 97 1.03 4.50 -9.04
CA ASP A 97 0.54 4.32 -10.41
C ASP A 97 1.44 3.34 -11.16
N ALA A 98 0.88 2.26 -11.69
CA ALA A 98 1.66 1.23 -12.40
C ALA A 98 2.35 1.76 -13.66
N GLY A 99 1.86 2.86 -14.24
CA GLY A 99 2.46 3.56 -15.36
C GLY A 99 3.55 4.56 -14.97
N PHE A 100 3.75 4.80 -13.67
CA PHE A 100 4.71 5.80 -13.20
C PHE A 100 6.16 5.36 -13.45
N LYS A 101 6.97 6.27 -13.97
CA LYS A 101 8.41 6.06 -14.17
C LYS A 101 9.18 6.80 -13.10
N PHE A 102 9.84 6.04 -12.23
CA PHE A 102 10.66 6.61 -11.17
C PHE A 102 11.88 7.35 -11.71
N ASP A 103 12.21 8.47 -11.09
CA ASP A 103 13.53 9.07 -11.21
C ASP A 103 14.52 8.25 -10.36
N PRO A 104 15.58 7.68 -10.97
CA PRO A 104 16.59 6.92 -10.23
C PRO A 104 17.29 7.73 -9.13
N SER A 105 17.33 9.05 -9.25
CA SER A 105 17.94 9.94 -8.25
C SER A 105 17.00 10.25 -7.08
N ASN A 106 15.68 10.07 -7.25
CA ASN A 106 14.68 10.35 -6.22
C ASN A 106 13.49 9.38 -6.29
N PRO A 107 13.66 8.14 -5.85
CA PRO A 107 12.59 7.13 -5.91
C PRO A 107 11.42 7.39 -4.97
N PHE A 108 11.54 8.35 -4.04
CA PHE A 108 10.52 8.66 -3.05
C PHE A 108 9.51 9.73 -3.50
N ASP A 109 9.71 10.30 -4.70
CA ASP A 109 8.81 11.31 -5.25
C ASP A 109 7.89 10.69 -6.31
N PHE A 110 6.77 10.18 -5.86
CA PHE A 110 5.77 9.51 -6.71
C PHE A 110 4.35 9.91 -6.32
N PRO A 111 3.42 10.01 -7.28
CA PRO A 111 2.01 10.23 -6.97
C PRO A 111 1.38 8.94 -6.42
N ASN A 112 0.65 9.06 -5.32
CA ASN A 112 -0.15 7.97 -4.74
C ASN A 112 -1.61 8.00 -5.24
N PHE A 113 -1.86 8.64 -6.37
CA PHE A 113 -3.15 8.78 -7.02
C PHE A 113 -2.99 8.86 -8.54
N ILE A 114 -4.06 8.57 -9.26
CA ILE A 114 -4.17 8.83 -10.70
C ILE A 114 -5.17 9.96 -10.91
N LYS A 115 -4.76 11.00 -11.63
CA LYS A 115 -5.62 12.13 -11.99
C LYS A 115 -6.10 11.97 -13.45
N ILE A 116 -7.40 12.03 -13.65
CA ILE A 116 -8.06 11.99 -14.95
C ILE A 116 -8.71 13.36 -15.17
N ASN A 117 -8.21 14.12 -16.13
CA ASN A 117 -8.77 15.44 -16.45
C ASN A 117 -9.81 15.29 -17.55
N GLN A 118 -11.00 15.90 -17.36
CA GLN A 118 -12.07 15.96 -18.35
C GLN A 118 -12.29 14.62 -19.08
N MET A 119 -12.65 13.59 -18.32
CA MET A 119 -12.81 12.24 -18.84
C MET A 119 -13.68 12.22 -20.09
N SER A 120 -13.08 11.96 -21.26
CA SER A 120 -13.76 11.97 -22.57
C SER A 120 -14.14 10.59 -23.09
N LYS A 121 -13.62 9.53 -22.45
CA LYS A 121 -13.86 8.11 -22.79
C LYS A 121 -13.67 7.22 -21.59
N PRO A 122 -14.22 6.00 -21.59
CA PRO A 122 -13.91 5.02 -20.56
C PRO A 122 -12.41 4.76 -20.44
N MET A 123 -11.90 4.72 -19.21
CA MET A 123 -10.51 4.45 -18.89
C MET A 123 -10.43 3.03 -18.31
N LEU A 124 -9.71 2.13 -18.98
CA LEU A 124 -9.72 0.69 -18.64
C LEU A 124 -8.46 0.18 -17.94
N GLU A 125 -7.37 0.97 -17.91
CA GLU A 125 -6.07 0.48 -17.45
C GLU A 125 -5.41 1.41 -16.42
N ASN A 126 -6.20 1.86 -15.44
CA ASN A 126 -5.66 2.65 -14.33
C ASN A 126 -5.26 1.72 -13.20
N ASN A 127 -4.06 1.15 -13.28
CA ASN A 127 -3.58 0.16 -12.34
C ASN A 127 -2.63 0.77 -11.32
N PHE A 128 -2.60 0.20 -10.11
CA PHE A 128 -1.67 0.57 -9.06
C PHE A 128 -0.81 -0.63 -8.65
N VAL A 129 0.43 -0.34 -8.30
CA VAL A 129 1.30 -1.28 -7.58
C VAL A 129 1.16 -0.99 -6.10
N ALA A 130 0.70 -1.99 -5.35
CA ALA A 130 0.60 -1.91 -3.89
C ALA A 130 1.95 -2.21 -3.25
N VAL A 131 2.41 -1.34 -2.39
CA VAL A 131 3.67 -1.48 -1.64
C VAL A 131 3.36 -1.59 -0.16
N LYS A 132 3.71 -2.73 0.44
CA LYS A 132 3.57 -2.94 1.89
C LYS A 132 4.72 -2.24 2.61
N ILE A 133 4.39 -1.25 3.41
CA ILE A 133 5.38 -0.51 4.19
C ILE A 133 6.00 -1.42 5.27
N GLY A 134 7.33 -1.44 5.31
CA GLY A 134 8.13 -2.28 6.20
C GLY A 134 8.50 -3.65 5.63
N ASP A 135 7.88 -4.10 4.52
CA ASP A 135 8.16 -5.39 3.89
C ASP A 135 9.02 -5.22 2.63
N VAL A 136 10.32 -5.31 2.76
CA VAL A 136 11.27 -5.26 1.64
C VAL A 136 11.52 -6.64 1.02
N THR A 137 11.07 -7.70 1.69
CA THR A 137 11.20 -9.09 1.23
C THR A 137 10.04 -9.52 0.33
N GLY A 138 8.89 -8.84 0.41
CA GLY A 138 7.70 -9.15 -0.37
C GLY A 138 6.91 -10.34 0.18
N GLU A 139 6.97 -10.58 1.50
CA GLU A 139 6.26 -11.68 2.16
C GLU A 139 4.78 -11.34 2.46
N ALA A 140 4.39 -10.06 2.37
CA ALA A 140 3.02 -9.61 2.53
C ALA A 140 2.18 -9.92 1.30
N ASN A 141 1.63 -11.12 1.21
CA ASN A 141 0.73 -11.48 0.13
C ASN A 141 -0.64 -10.83 0.31
N THR A 142 -1.07 -10.06 -0.68
CA THR A 142 -2.39 -9.40 -0.73
C THR A 142 -3.52 -10.34 -1.15
N GLY A 143 -3.28 -11.62 -1.27
CA GLY A 143 -4.28 -12.60 -1.69
C GLY A 143 -3.66 -13.71 -2.51
N SER A 144 -2.88 -14.55 -1.89
CA SER A 144 -2.44 -15.79 -2.53
C SER A 144 -3.50 -16.85 -2.37
N LEU A 145 -4.18 -17.17 -3.45
CA LEU A 145 -4.98 -18.38 -3.60
C LEU A 145 -4.13 -19.67 -3.63
N ASN A 146 -2.81 -19.58 -3.41
CA ASN A 146 -1.88 -20.70 -3.63
C ASN A 146 -0.93 -20.95 -2.44
N HIS A 147 -1.40 -20.91 -1.21
CA HIS A 147 -0.72 -21.65 -0.14
C HIS A 147 -1.74 -22.47 0.64
N ALA A 148 -1.80 -23.75 0.29
CA ALA A 148 -2.40 -24.78 1.11
C ALA A 148 -1.65 -24.82 2.46
N GLY A 149 -2.15 -24.12 3.46
CA GLY A 149 -1.53 -24.18 4.77
C GLY A 149 -1.99 -23.24 5.84
N GLN A 150 -2.88 -22.30 5.59
CA GLN A 150 -3.61 -21.68 6.70
C GLN A 150 -4.90 -21.01 6.20
N ARG A 151 -5.99 -21.46 6.79
CA ARG A 151 -7.35 -21.03 6.51
C ARG A 151 -7.61 -19.72 7.23
N THR A 152 -7.56 -18.62 6.51
CA THR A 152 -8.44 -17.49 6.76
C THR A 152 -8.87 -16.97 5.42
N ASN A 153 -10.14 -17.17 5.08
CA ASN A 153 -10.78 -16.53 3.94
C ASN A 153 -10.98 -15.04 4.29
N GLU A 154 -9.91 -14.29 4.29
CA GLU A 154 -10.00 -12.84 4.36
C GLU A 154 -10.26 -12.32 2.95
N ILE A 155 -11.52 -12.04 2.67
CA ILE A 155 -11.95 -11.32 1.49
C ILE A 155 -11.68 -9.85 1.76
N CYS A 156 -10.64 -9.27 1.17
CA CYS A 156 -10.48 -7.82 1.12
C CYS A 156 -11.52 -7.25 0.16
N GLY A 157 -12.64 -6.80 0.69
CA GLY A 157 -13.60 -6.00 -0.07
C GLY A 157 -13.16 -4.54 -0.05
N PHE A 158 -13.12 -3.91 -1.23
CA PHE A 158 -12.90 -2.48 -1.35
C PHE A 158 -14.23 -1.83 -1.73
N GLU A 159 -14.76 -0.99 -0.87
CA GLU A 159 -15.88 -0.11 -1.20
C GLU A 159 -15.36 1.29 -1.46
N MET A 160 -15.85 1.92 -2.50
CA MET A 160 -15.46 3.25 -2.91
C MET A 160 -16.69 4.14 -3.04
N GLU A 161 -16.74 5.22 -2.28
CA GLU A 161 -17.70 6.29 -2.49
C GLU A 161 -17.10 7.36 -3.38
N LEU A 162 -17.79 7.65 -4.48
CA LEU A 162 -17.44 8.72 -5.41
C LEU A 162 -18.39 9.88 -5.22
N SER A 163 -17.83 11.02 -4.89
CA SER A 163 -18.53 12.30 -5.02
C SER A 163 -17.91 13.07 -6.19
N PRO A 164 -18.69 13.74 -7.04
CA PRO A 164 -18.12 14.59 -8.08
C PRO A 164 -17.30 15.69 -7.42
N VAL A 165 -16.04 15.80 -7.80
CA VAL A 165 -15.10 16.76 -7.22
C VAL A 165 -15.17 18.07 -7.99
N GLN A 166 -15.42 19.15 -7.28
CA GLN A 166 -15.08 20.48 -7.79
C GLN A 166 -13.54 20.64 -7.79
N ILE A 167 -13.04 21.39 -8.76
CA ILE A 167 -11.61 21.68 -8.92
C ILE A 167 -11.03 22.07 -7.54
N ASP A 168 -9.95 21.38 -7.12
CA ASP A 168 -9.23 21.55 -5.85
C ASP A 168 -9.78 20.80 -4.60
N GLN A 169 -10.65 19.82 -4.71
CA GLN A 169 -11.01 18.95 -3.59
C GLN A 169 -10.28 17.59 -3.65
N GLU A 170 -9.62 17.23 -2.55
CA GLU A 170 -9.07 15.90 -2.34
C GLU A 170 -10.20 14.91 -1.99
N ILE A 171 -10.44 13.92 -2.83
CA ILE A 171 -11.34 12.82 -2.47
C ILE A 171 -10.51 11.75 -1.76
N ARG A 172 -10.85 11.49 -0.51
CA ARG A 172 -10.37 10.33 0.23
C ARG A 172 -11.35 9.20 0.04
N ILE A 173 -10.90 8.14 -0.58
CA ILE A 173 -11.70 6.94 -0.81
C ILE A 173 -11.33 5.94 0.29
N PRO A 174 -12.18 5.75 1.31
CA PRO A 174 -11.93 4.76 2.34
C PRO A 174 -12.17 3.36 1.77
N PHE A 175 -11.27 2.44 2.03
CA PHE A 175 -11.43 1.03 1.77
C PHE A 175 -11.83 0.35 3.06
N TYR A 176 -12.97 -0.31 3.05
CA TYR A 176 -13.45 -1.07 4.20
C TYR A 176 -13.27 -2.56 3.93
N THR A 177 -12.84 -3.32 4.91
CA THR A 177 -12.91 -4.78 4.87
C THR A 177 -14.30 -5.20 5.31
N SER A 178 -14.97 -6.05 4.56
CA SER A 178 -16.34 -6.49 4.83
C SER A 178 -16.47 -7.52 5.96
N THR A 179 -15.39 -7.84 6.66
CA THR A 179 -15.40 -8.77 7.78
C THR A 179 -15.26 -8.03 9.11
N SER A 180 -16.31 -8.11 9.94
CA SER A 180 -16.22 -7.73 11.34
C SER A 180 -15.28 -8.68 12.08
N TRP A 181 -14.26 -8.14 12.73
CA TRP A 181 -13.22 -8.84 13.48
C TRP A 181 -13.69 -9.42 14.84
N ASN A 182 -14.91 -9.86 14.98
CA ASN A 182 -15.46 -10.27 16.26
C ASN A 182 -15.34 -11.76 16.59
N GLU A 183 -14.64 -12.57 15.80
CA GLU A 183 -14.42 -13.97 16.16
C GLU A 183 -13.00 -14.44 15.77
N VAL A 184 -12.02 -14.06 16.58
CA VAL A 184 -10.87 -14.93 16.81
C VAL A 184 -10.80 -15.21 18.30
N GLU A 185 -11.64 -16.14 18.74
CA GLU A 185 -11.43 -16.82 20.00
C GLU A 185 -10.24 -17.77 19.86
N GLY A 186 -9.32 -17.57 20.75
CA GLY A 186 -8.59 -18.65 21.39
C GLY A 186 -7.54 -19.36 20.56
N MET A 187 -6.29 -19.16 20.91
CA MET A 187 -5.47 -20.32 21.27
C MET A 187 -4.42 -19.91 22.29
N GLN A 188 -4.46 -20.66 23.38
CA GLN A 188 -3.45 -20.77 24.42
C GLN A 188 -2.11 -21.22 23.84
#